data_7e3c507dba95ffaa16244186f2977ca1
#
_entry.id   7e3c507dba95ffaa16244186f2977ca1
#
_cell.length_a   1.000
_cell.length_b   1.000
_cell.length_c   1.000
_cell.angle_alpha   90.00
_cell.angle_beta   90.00
_cell.angle_gamma   90.00
#
_symmetry.space_group_name_H-M   'P 1'
#
loop_
_entity.id
_entity.type
_entity.pdbx_description
1 polymer ?
#
loop_
_entity_poly.entity_id
_entity_poly.type
_entity_poly.pdbx_seq_one_letter_code
_entity_poly.pdbx_strand_id
1 'polypeptide(L)'
;MRYYLGLDNGGTNTKAALFTPDGTQIAVESVATAALTPAPGFVERDMEEMWRDNCAVIRGVLEKSGVRAEEIAGVGLCGHGKGLYLWGKDGKSARRGILSADNRAWRYPVEWSEDGTEERAFALSCQHVMACQPVSLLAWLRDNEPETMENIRWVFECKDYVRFRLTGEARAEITDYSGSGLMDLHTKSFSKELLSLFGIESVWDALPPLCASLDIAGHITEEAAALTGLLSCPARRSSAACSISTPALSR
;
A
#
# COMPACT_ATOMS: atom_id res chain seq x y z
N MET A 1 20.17 -0.76 -22.86
CA MET A 1 20.57 -1.02 -21.46
C MET A 1 19.29 -1.26 -20.66
N ARG A 2 19.31 -2.04 -19.56
CA ARG A 2 18.11 -2.22 -18.72
C ARG A 2 18.17 -1.29 -17.53
N TYR A 3 17.04 -0.72 -17.13
CA TYR A 3 16.93 0.17 -15.98
C TYR A 3 15.82 -0.31 -15.04
N TYR A 4 15.88 0.12 -13.80
CA TYR A 4 14.89 -0.17 -12.76
C TYR A 4 14.31 1.13 -12.24
N LEU A 5 12.99 1.17 -12.10
CA LEU A 5 12.26 2.30 -11.54
C LEU A 5 11.91 2.00 -10.08
N GLY A 6 12.33 2.87 -9.16
CA GLY A 6 11.90 2.86 -7.77
C GLY A 6 10.83 3.91 -7.53
N LEU A 7 9.72 3.55 -6.89
CA LEU A 7 8.69 4.47 -6.42
C LEU A 7 8.68 4.50 -4.90
N ASP A 8 8.65 5.70 -4.31
CA ASP A 8 8.54 5.89 -2.87
C ASP A 8 7.36 6.81 -2.56
N ASN A 9 6.37 6.27 -1.85
CA ASN A 9 5.19 6.97 -1.40
C ASN A 9 5.30 7.31 0.09
N GLY A 10 6.04 8.36 0.40
CA GLY A 10 6.20 8.87 1.76
C GLY A 10 4.98 9.65 2.26
N GLY A 11 5.02 10.05 3.53
CA GLY A 11 3.97 10.86 4.15
C GLY A 11 3.87 12.30 3.59
N THR A 12 4.97 12.85 3.05
CA THR A 12 5.07 14.25 2.58
C THR A 12 5.45 14.39 1.12
N ASN A 13 5.98 13.35 0.51
CA ASN A 13 6.43 13.38 -0.88
C ASN A 13 6.17 12.02 -1.54
N THR A 14 5.82 12.08 -2.84
CA THR A 14 5.88 10.95 -3.75
C THR A 14 7.10 11.12 -4.65
N LYS A 15 7.91 10.07 -4.83
CA LYS A 15 9.17 10.10 -5.61
C LYS A 15 9.25 8.95 -6.58
N ALA A 16 9.88 9.22 -7.72
CA ALA A 16 10.32 8.20 -8.66
C ALA A 16 11.81 8.39 -8.94
N ALA A 17 12.56 7.29 -8.96
CA ALA A 17 13.98 7.32 -9.29
C ALA A 17 14.33 6.18 -10.25
N LEU A 18 15.21 6.44 -11.21
CA LEU A 18 15.74 5.46 -12.16
C LEU A 18 17.14 5.04 -11.77
N PHE A 19 17.37 3.74 -11.83
CA PHE A 19 18.65 3.12 -11.50
C PHE A 19 19.14 2.23 -12.63
N THR A 20 20.46 2.20 -12.81
CA THR A 20 21.15 1.17 -13.58
C THR A 20 21.19 -0.16 -12.81
N PRO A 21 21.53 -1.29 -13.47
CA PRO A 21 21.61 -2.59 -12.80
C PRO A 21 22.63 -2.69 -11.64
N ASP A 22 23.64 -1.82 -11.65
CA ASP A 22 24.63 -1.71 -10.57
C ASP A 22 24.19 -0.78 -9.42
N GLY A 23 22.97 -0.25 -9.49
CA GLY A 23 22.39 0.60 -8.44
C GLY A 23 22.73 2.10 -8.55
N THR A 24 23.39 2.53 -9.64
CA THR A 24 23.66 3.95 -9.87
C THR A 24 22.37 4.69 -10.22
N GLN A 25 22.00 5.70 -9.43
CA GLN A 25 20.86 6.56 -9.71
C GLN A 25 21.16 7.52 -10.85
N ILE A 26 20.34 7.51 -11.91
CA ILE A 26 20.51 8.38 -13.09
C ILE A 26 19.55 9.55 -13.13
N ALA A 27 18.38 9.41 -12.56
CA ALA A 27 17.40 10.49 -12.48
C ALA A 27 16.49 10.28 -11.26
N VAL A 28 15.96 11.38 -10.74
CA VAL A 28 14.94 11.40 -9.71
C VAL A 28 13.96 12.54 -9.98
N GLU A 29 12.68 12.26 -9.73
CA GLU A 29 11.59 13.25 -9.75
C GLU A 29 10.78 13.12 -8.48
N SER A 30 10.21 14.22 -7.99
CA SER A 30 9.41 14.21 -6.78
C SER A 30 8.34 15.28 -6.80
N VAL A 31 7.22 14.99 -6.16
CA VAL A 31 6.13 15.93 -5.91
C VAL A 31 5.80 15.93 -4.42
N ALA A 32 5.56 17.11 -3.87
CA ALA A 32 5.04 17.25 -2.52
C ALA A 32 3.59 16.77 -2.48
N THR A 33 3.26 15.96 -1.49
CA THR A 33 1.91 15.43 -1.31
C THR A 33 1.20 16.15 -0.19
N ALA A 34 -0.04 16.58 -0.44
CA ALA A 34 -0.86 17.23 0.56
C ALA A 34 -1.47 16.19 1.52
N ALA A 35 -1.29 16.43 2.82
CA ALA A 35 -2.07 15.76 3.84
C ALA A 35 -3.27 16.64 4.21
N LEU A 36 -4.45 16.04 4.32
CA LEU A 36 -5.69 16.68 4.73
C LEU A 36 -5.91 16.42 6.22
N THR A 37 -6.27 17.44 6.97
CA THR A 37 -6.55 17.34 8.42
C THR A 37 -8.00 17.76 8.70
N PRO A 38 -9.00 16.92 8.34
CA PRO A 38 -10.41 17.30 8.44
C PRO A 38 -10.90 17.50 9.88
N ALA A 39 -10.22 16.92 10.86
CA ALA A 39 -10.48 17.09 12.28
C ALA A 39 -9.19 16.90 13.10
N PRO A 40 -9.16 17.32 14.37
CA PRO A 40 -8.01 17.07 15.24
C PRO A 40 -7.67 15.56 15.32
N GLY A 41 -6.41 15.22 15.08
CA GLY A 41 -5.94 13.83 15.06
C GLY A 41 -6.23 13.05 13.78
N PHE A 42 -6.95 13.62 12.82
CA PHE A 42 -7.24 12.99 11.53
C PHE A 42 -6.21 13.45 10.50
N VAL A 43 -5.60 12.49 9.81
CA VAL A 43 -4.65 12.78 8.73
C VAL A 43 -4.98 11.89 7.53
N GLU A 44 -5.47 12.51 6.45
CA GLU A 44 -5.98 11.83 5.27
C GLU A 44 -5.26 12.26 3.99
N ARG A 45 -5.41 11.47 2.94
CA ARG A 45 -4.95 11.79 1.59
C ARG A 45 -6.03 11.42 0.57
N ASP A 46 -6.20 12.28 -0.44
CA ASP A 46 -7.00 11.91 -1.61
C ASP A 46 -6.26 10.81 -2.39
N MET A 47 -6.92 9.67 -2.58
CA MET A 47 -6.30 8.50 -3.22
C MET A 47 -6.15 8.69 -4.73
N GLU A 48 -7.04 9.44 -5.37
CA GLU A 48 -6.93 9.74 -6.80
C GLU A 48 -5.86 10.81 -7.08
N GLU A 49 -5.68 11.77 -6.17
CA GLU A 49 -4.56 12.70 -6.23
C GLU A 49 -3.24 11.95 -6.06
N MET A 50 -3.15 11.06 -5.08
CA MET A 50 -1.99 10.18 -4.88
C MET A 50 -1.66 9.37 -6.14
N TRP A 51 -2.66 8.83 -6.83
CA TRP A 51 -2.44 8.12 -8.09
C TRP A 51 -1.91 9.04 -9.19
N ARG A 52 -2.50 10.24 -9.34
CA ARG A 52 -2.02 11.25 -10.30
C ARG A 52 -0.57 11.68 -10.03
N ASP A 53 -0.20 11.85 -8.77
CA ASP A 53 1.16 12.18 -8.36
C ASP A 53 2.14 11.07 -8.76
N ASN A 54 1.80 9.81 -8.54
CA ASN A 54 2.61 8.68 -8.99
C ASN A 54 2.79 8.69 -10.52
N CYS A 55 1.72 8.90 -11.27
CA CYS A 55 1.81 9.01 -12.73
C CYS A 55 2.70 10.19 -13.16
N ALA A 56 2.61 11.32 -12.48
CA ALA A 56 3.39 12.52 -12.79
C ALA A 56 4.89 12.30 -12.55
N VAL A 57 5.28 11.76 -11.39
CA VAL A 57 6.70 11.53 -11.09
C VAL A 57 7.31 10.43 -11.98
N ILE A 58 6.52 9.42 -12.39
CA ILE A 58 6.99 8.40 -13.35
C ILE A 58 7.27 9.04 -14.70
N ARG A 59 6.34 9.83 -15.25
CA ARG A 59 6.56 10.55 -16.51
C ARG A 59 7.75 11.50 -16.40
N GLY A 60 7.80 12.30 -15.35
CA GLY A 60 8.87 13.28 -15.15
C GLY A 60 10.26 12.64 -15.09
N VAL A 61 10.41 11.50 -14.42
CA VAL A 61 11.72 10.81 -14.36
C VAL A 61 12.10 10.19 -15.70
N LEU A 62 11.15 9.68 -16.49
CA LEU A 62 11.40 9.20 -17.85
C LEU A 62 11.83 10.34 -18.79
N GLU A 63 11.11 11.45 -18.79
CA GLU A 63 11.44 12.65 -19.56
C GLU A 63 12.82 13.20 -19.20
N LYS A 64 13.10 13.33 -17.90
CA LYS A 64 14.37 13.87 -17.38
C LYS A 64 15.57 13.00 -17.71
N SER A 65 15.40 11.68 -17.72
CA SER A 65 16.47 10.73 -18.01
C SER A 65 16.68 10.47 -19.50
N GLY A 66 15.65 10.69 -20.33
CA GLY A 66 15.64 10.28 -21.73
C GLY A 66 15.58 8.76 -21.93
N VAL A 67 15.35 7.98 -20.86
CA VAL A 67 15.23 6.52 -20.93
C VAL A 67 13.87 6.16 -21.52
N ARG A 68 13.89 5.27 -22.51
CA ARG A 68 12.66 4.80 -23.16
C ARG A 68 11.97 3.74 -22.29
N ALA A 69 10.63 3.67 -22.37
CA ALA A 69 9.82 2.73 -21.60
C ALA A 69 10.24 1.26 -21.80
N GLU A 70 10.68 0.90 -23.00
CA GLU A 70 11.14 -0.46 -23.35
C GLU A 70 12.44 -0.86 -22.64
N GLU A 71 13.16 0.10 -22.10
CA GLU A 71 14.40 -0.13 -21.37
C GLU A 71 14.17 -0.34 -19.87
N ILE A 72 12.95 -0.10 -19.38
CA ILE A 72 12.58 -0.35 -17.98
C ILE A 72 12.32 -1.85 -17.78
N ALA A 73 13.15 -2.51 -17.00
CA ALA A 73 13.08 -3.94 -16.75
C ALA A 73 12.14 -4.30 -15.58
N GLY A 74 11.91 -3.35 -14.66
CA GLY A 74 11.05 -3.58 -13.51
C GLY A 74 10.78 -2.31 -12.73
N VAL A 75 9.71 -2.35 -11.93
CA VAL A 75 9.31 -1.28 -11.01
C VAL A 75 9.28 -1.86 -9.60
N GLY A 76 10.00 -1.24 -8.68
CA GLY A 76 9.94 -1.51 -7.25
C GLY A 76 9.17 -0.42 -6.52
N LEU A 77 8.39 -0.78 -5.51
CA LEU A 77 7.62 0.17 -4.72
C LEU A 77 7.96 0.09 -3.24
N CYS A 78 8.09 1.24 -2.61
CA CYS A 78 8.07 1.41 -1.17
C CYS A 78 7.10 2.54 -0.81
N GLY A 79 6.80 2.68 0.46
CA GLY A 79 5.92 3.70 0.98
C GLY A 79 5.93 3.69 2.51
N HIS A 80 5.20 4.63 3.12
CA HIS A 80 5.02 4.57 4.56
C HIS A 80 4.20 3.32 4.94
N GLY A 81 4.63 2.63 5.96
CA GLY A 81 3.86 1.52 6.55
C GLY A 81 2.73 2.04 7.42
N LYS A 82 1.78 1.17 7.73
CA LYS A 82 0.54 1.49 8.46
C LYS A 82 -0.36 2.46 7.70
N GLY A 83 -1.41 2.97 8.37
CA GLY A 83 -2.47 3.68 7.66
C GLY A 83 -3.43 2.72 6.98
N LEU A 84 -4.35 3.23 6.15
CA LEU A 84 -5.41 2.42 5.56
C LEU A 84 -5.87 3.02 4.22
N TYR A 85 -5.86 2.22 3.17
CA TYR A 85 -6.24 2.61 1.81
C TYR A 85 -7.28 1.61 1.28
N LEU A 86 -8.54 2.04 1.17
CA LEU A 86 -9.65 1.15 0.89
C LEU A 86 -10.15 1.29 -0.55
N TRP A 87 -10.26 0.17 -1.24
CA TRP A 87 -10.90 0.10 -2.56
C TRP A 87 -12.31 -0.46 -2.43
N GLY A 88 -13.27 0.22 -3.03
CA GLY A 88 -14.68 -0.11 -2.95
C GLY A 88 -15.13 -1.17 -3.96
N LYS A 89 -16.27 -1.80 -3.68
CA LYS A 89 -16.97 -2.73 -4.58
C LYS A 89 -17.46 -2.05 -5.86
N ASP A 90 -17.61 -0.75 -5.81
CA ASP A 90 -18.00 0.11 -6.95
C ASP A 90 -16.84 0.44 -7.90
N GLY A 91 -15.64 -0.11 -7.63
CA GLY A 91 -14.46 0.12 -8.45
C GLY A 91 -13.80 1.48 -8.26
N LYS A 92 -14.02 2.12 -7.12
CA LYS A 92 -13.43 3.40 -6.73
C LYS A 92 -12.81 3.30 -5.35
N SER A 93 -12.06 4.33 -4.95
CA SER A 93 -11.63 4.48 -3.56
C SER A 93 -12.86 4.59 -2.65
N ALA A 94 -12.98 3.69 -1.66
CA ALA A 94 -14.15 3.67 -0.76
C ALA A 94 -14.22 4.92 0.12
N ARG A 95 -13.07 5.52 0.38
CA ARG A 95 -12.90 6.78 1.10
C ARG A 95 -11.50 7.35 0.82
N ARG A 96 -11.18 8.51 1.39
CA ARG A 96 -9.80 9.00 1.45
C ARG A 96 -8.92 8.04 2.21
N GLY A 97 -7.68 7.87 1.78
CA GLY A 97 -6.67 7.10 2.49
C GLY A 97 -6.35 7.73 3.86
N ILE A 98 -6.16 6.90 4.87
CA ILE A 98 -5.75 7.32 6.21
C ILE A 98 -4.25 7.10 6.33
N LEU A 99 -3.51 8.14 6.74
CA LEU A 99 -2.05 8.08 6.84
C LEU A 99 -1.59 7.51 8.19
N SER A 100 -0.33 7.07 8.25
CA SER A 100 0.29 6.57 9.48
C SER A 100 0.47 7.61 10.59
N ALA A 101 0.28 8.90 10.31
CA ALA A 101 0.26 9.96 11.30
C ALA A 101 -1.13 10.19 11.92
N ASP A 102 -2.16 9.47 11.45
CA ASP A 102 -3.53 9.55 11.95
C ASP A 102 -3.64 8.95 13.35
N ASN A 103 -4.43 9.59 14.20
CA ASN A 103 -4.64 9.16 15.58
C ASN A 103 -6.14 9.04 15.94
N ARG A 104 -7.05 8.99 14.93
CA ARG A 104 -8.50 8.91 15.20
C ARG A 104 -8.93 7.70 16.03
N ALA A 105 -8.23 6.60 15.84
CA ALA A 105 -8.54 5.33 16.52
C ALA A 105 -7.82 5.14 17.87
N TRP A 106 -7.32 6.21 18.50
CA TRP A 106 -6.49 6.14 19.71
C TRP A 106 -7.16 5.42 20.89
N ARG A 107 -8.49 5.42 20.97
CA ARG A 107 -9.24 4.77 22.05
C ARG A 107 -9.11 3.25 22.01
N TYR A 108 -9.09 2.66 20.82
CA TYR A 108 -9.08 1.19 20.69
C TYR A 108 -7.86 0.52 21.32
N PRO A 109 -6.62 0.94 21.06
CA PRO A 109 -5.47 0.38 21.78
C PRO A 109 -5.55 0.52 23.30
N VAL A 110 -6.11 1.63 23.81
CA VAL A 110 -6.29 1.84 25.24
C VAL A 110 -7.31 0.83 25.81
N GLU A 111 -8.49 0.76 25.21
CA GLU A 111 -9.56 -0.16 25.63
C GLU A 111 -9.10 -1.63 25.56
N TRP A 112 -8.40 -2.02 24.49
CA TRP A 112 -7.88 -3.38 24.31
C TRP A 112 -6.73 -3.73 25.27
N SER A 113 -5.98 -2.73 25.72
CA SER A 113 -4.97 -2.92 26.78
C SER A 113 -5.62 -3.13 28.15
N GLU A 114 -6.73 -2.43 28.42
CA GLU A 114 -7.45 -2.53 29.70
C GLU A 114 -8.27 -3.83 29.83
N ASP A 115 -8.84 -4.35 28.74
CA ASP A 115 -9.68 -5.54 28.76
C ASP A 115 -8.92 -6.86 28.46
N GLY A 116 -7.60 -6.79 28.25
CA GLY A 116 -6.73 -7.93 27.95
C GLY A 116 -6.79 -8.44 26.50
N THR A 117 -7.49 -7.75 25.62
CA THR A 117 -7.53 -8.10 24.18
C THR A 117 -6.15 -7.95 23.55
N GLU A 118 -5.43 -6.88 23.89
CA GLU A 118 -4.07 -6.65 23.38
C GLU A 118 -3.09 -7.78 23.78
N GLU A 119 -3.14 -8.27 25.03
CA GLU A 119 -2.29 -9.37 25.48
C GLU A 119 -2.52 -10.65 24.65
N ARG A 120 -3.80 -10.97 24.38
CA ARG A 120 -4.16 -12.12 23.53
C ARG A 120 -3.70 -11.92 22.10
N ALA A 121 -3.88 -10.72 21.56
CA ALA A 121 -3.44 -10.38 20.20
C ALA A 121 -1.91 -10.40 20.08
N PHE A 122 -1.20 -9.93 21.10
CA PHE A 122 0.27 -9.94 21.14
C PHE A 122 0.86 -11.35 20.99
N ALA A 123 0.20 -12.35 21.57
CA ALA A 123 0.63 -13.75 21.44
C ALA A 123 0.69 -14.24 19.98
N LEU A 124 -0.10 -13.65 19.08
CA LEU A 124 -0.13 -13.99 17.65
C LEU A 124 0.64 -12.96 16.80
N SER A 125 0.39 -11.67 17.05
CA SER A 125 0.93 -10.57 16.23
C SER A 125 2.36 -10.18 16.61
N CYS A 126 2.86 -10.58 17.80
CA CYS A 126 4.18 -10.22 18.36
C CYS A 126 4.44 -8.71 18.41
N GLN A 127 3.39 -7.89 18.47
CA GLN A 127 3.50 -6.43 18.50
C GLN A 127 2.37 -5.78 19.27
N HIS A 128 2.66 -4.61 19.85
CA HIS A 128 1.65 -3.77 20.47
C HIS A 128 0.77 -3.09 19.42
N VAL A 129 -0.48 -2.83 19.78
CA VAL A 129 -1.44 -2.17 18.90
C VAL A 129 -1.25 -0.66 18.95
N MET A 130 -1.29 -0.01 17.79
CA MET A 130 -1.19 1.44 17.64
C MET A 130 -2.43 2.00 16.94
N ALA A 131 -2.78 3.25 17.23
CA ALA A 131 -3.94 3.92 16.65
C ALA A 131 -3.94 3.97 15.11
N CYS A 132 -2.77 4.10 14.50
CA CYS A 132 -2.62 4.20 13.04
C CYS A 132 -2.47 2.85 12.32
N GLN A 133 -2.52 1.73 13.04
CA GLN A 133 -2.49 0.42 12.39
C GLN A 133 -3.82 0.08 11.72
N PRO A 134 -3.80 -0.66 10.62
CA PRO A 134 -5.02 -1.11 9.95
C PRO A 134 -6.07 -1.72 10.88
N VAL A 135 -5.66 -2.53 11.86
CA VAL A 135 -6.57 -3.15 12.83
C VAL A 135 -7.39 -2.11 13.60
N SER A 136 -6.75 -1.07 14.13
CA SER A 136 -7.42 -0.02 14.91
C SER A 136 -8.29 0.87 14.02
N LEU A 137 -7.81 1.19 12.84
CA LEU A 137 -8.55 2.00 11.87
C LEU A 137 -9.79 1.27 11.34
N LEU A 138 -9.72 -0.04 11.09
CA LEU A 138 -10.87 -0.86 10.70
C LEU A 138 -11.91 -0.95 11.82
N ALA A 139 -11.48 -1.12 13.09
CA ALA A 139 -12.38 -1.08 14.23
C ALA A 139 -13.07 0.29 14.37
N TRP A 140 -12.31 1.38 14.16
CA TRP A 140 -12.87 2.72 14.14
C TRP A 140 -13.90 2.90 13.01
N LEU A 141 -13.61 2.41 11.80
CA LEU A 141 -14.54 2.47 10.67
C LEU A 141 -15.82 1.66 10.92
N ARG A 142 -15.71 0.47 11.51
CA ARG A 142 -16.87 -0.34 11.90
C ARG A 142 -17.87 0.49 12.73
N ASP A 143 -17.36 1.26 13.67
CA ASP A 143 -18.20 1.97 14.64
C ASP A 143 -18.63 3.37 14.16
N ASN A 144 -17.88 3.99 13.25
CA ASN A 144 -18.11 5.38 12.82
C ASN A 144 -18.49 5.54 11.35
N GLU A 145 -18.13 4.59 10.48
CA GLU A 145 -18.41 4.63 9.04
C GLU A 145 -18.86 3.24 8.52
N PRO A 146 -19.97 2.66 9.05
CA PRO A 146 -20.42 1.33 8.69
C PRO A 146 -20.69 1.18 7.17
N GLU A 147 -21.18 2.21 6.50
CA GLU A 147 -21.40 2.20 5.05
C GLU A 147 -20.09 2.04 4.29
N THR A 148 -19.01 2.67 4.76
CA THR A 148 -17.66 2.47 4.19
C THR A 148 -17.23 1.02 4.37
N MET A 149 -17.43 0.43 5.55
CA MET A 149 -17.10 -0.98 5.82
C MET A 149 -17.85 -1.94 4.89
N GLU A 150 -19.13 -1.70 4.65
CA GLU A 150 -19.94 -2.51 3.73
C GLU A 150 -19.47 -2.43 2.27
N ASN A 151 -18.92 -1.27 1.85
CA ASN A 151 -18.44 -1.06 0.48
C ASN A 151 -17.02 -1.59 0.25
N ILE A 152 -16.28 -2.06 1.24
CA ILE A 152 -14.90 -2.51 1.06
C ILE A 152 -14.86 -3.74 0.13
N ARG A 153 -14.09 -3.63 -0.94
CA ARG A 153 -13.66 -4.75 -1.79
C ARG A 153 -12.25 -5.20 -1.44
N TRP A 154 -11.32 -4.24 -1.22
CA TRP A 154 -9.94 -4.52 -0.85
C TRP A 154 -9.43 -3.58 0.25
N VAL A 155 -8.72 -4.16 1.19
CA VAL A 155 -7.97 -3.45 2.23
C VAL A 155 -6.52 -3.38 1.79
N PHE A 156 -5.99 -2.19 1.55
CA PHE A 156 -4.61 -1.97 1.16
C PHE A 156 -3.84 -1.15 2.20
N GLU A 157 -2.52 -1.32 2.22
CA GLU A 157 -1.57 -0.33 2.71
C GLU A 157 -1.09 0.55 1.55
N CYS A 158 -0.30 1.60 1.85
CA CYS A 158 0.03 2.68 0.91
C CYS A 158 0.59 2.18 -0.43
N LYS A 159 1.67 1.39 -0.40
CA LYS A 159 2.34 0.91 -1.62
C LYS A 159 1.52 -0.13 -2.39
N ASP A 160 0.70 -0.91 -1.66
CA ASP A 160 -0.13 -1.94 -2.27
C ASP A 160 -1.27 -1.35 -3.09
N TYR A 161 -1.83 -0.22 -2.63
CA TYR A 161 -2.78 0.56 -3.42
C TYR A 161 -2.15 1.06 -4.74
N VAL A 162 -0.97 1.65 -4.68
CA VAL A 162 -0.28 2.15 -5.89
C VAL A 162 0.05 1.00 -6.83
N ARG A 163 0.52 -0.12 -6.30
CA ARG A 163 0.78 -1.33 -7.09
C ARG A 163 -0.50 -1.84 -7.76
N PHE A 164 -1.61 -1.90 -7.03
CA PHE A 164 -2.91 -2.27 -7.57
C PHE A 164 -3.33 -1.35 -8.74
N ARG A 165 -3.15 -0.03 -8.61
CA ARG A 165 -3.45 0.93 -9.68
C ARG A 165 -2.57 0.73 -10.92
N LEU A 166 -1.34 0.27 -10.72
CA LEU A 166 -0.42 -0.04 -11.83
C LEU A 166 -0.76 -1.35 -12.54
N THR A 167 -1.26 -2.36 -11.81
CA THR A 167 -1.34 -3.74 -12.30
C THR A 167 -2.75 -4.30 -12.42
N GLY A 168 -3.72 -3.74 -11.70
CA GLY A 168 -5.04 -4.35 -11.52
C GLY A 168 -5.05 -5.58 -10.59
N GLU A 169 -3.88 -6.01 -10.09
CA GLU A 169 -3.73 -7.20 -9.24
C GLU A 169 -3.73 -6.81 -7.76
N ALA A 170 -4.76 -7.26 -7.03
CA ALA A 170 -4.81 -7.09 -5.59
C ALA A 170 -3.87 -8.08 -4.91
N ARG A 171 -2.83 -7.57 -4.25
CA ARG A 171 -1.85 -8.30 -3.46
C ARG A 171 -1.55 -7.55 -2.17
N ALA A 172 -1.17 -8.27 -1.14
CA ALA A 172 -0.72 -7.74 0.15
C ALA A 172 0.75 -8.14 0.34
N GLU A 173 1.65 -7.18 0.45
CA GLU A 173 3.06 -7.50 0.64
C GLU A 173 3.33 -7.82 2.11
N ILE A 174 3.89 -8.99 2.36
CA ILE A 174 3.95 -9.62 3.67
C ILE A 174 4.70 -8.79 4.73
N THR A 175 5.76 -8.04 4.35
CA THR A 175 6.54 -7.26 5.32
C THR A 175 5.84 -6.00 5.78
N ASP A 176 4.98 -5.41 4.95
CA ASP A 176 4.13 -4.29 5.31
C ASP A 176 2.98 -4.75 6.19
N TYR A 177 2.25 -5.76 5.72
CA TYR A 177 1.13 -6.30 6.49
C TYR A 177 1.54 -6.96 7.82
N SER A 178 2.81 -7.34 7.98
CA SER A 178 3.32 -7.77 9.29
C SER A 178 3.15 -6.70 10.36
N GLY A 179 3.09 -5.42 9.98
CA GLY A 179 2.83 -4.29 10.87
C GLY A 179 1.37 -3.91 11.04
N SER A 180 0.44 -4.61 10.40
CA SER A 180 -0.99 -4.23 10.32
C SER A 180 -1.82 -4.59 11.56
N GLY A 181 -1.38 -5.55 12.37
CA GLY A 181 -2.18 -6.18 13.44
C GLY A 181 -3.17 -7.24 12.94
N LEU A 182 -3.14 -7.60 11.63
CA LEU A 182 -4.05 -8.56 11.02
C LEU A 182 -3.41 -9.95 10.79
N MET A 183 -2.10 -10.08 11.04
CA MET A 183 -1.34 -11.29 10.78
C MET A 183 -0.89 -11.99 12.06
N ASP A 184 -1.00 -13.30 12.06
CA ASP A 184 -0.21 -14.17 12.93
C ASP A 184 1.22 -14.26 12.37
N LEU A 185 2.19 -13.72 13.10
CA LEU A 185 3.58 -13.66 12.66
C LEU A 185 4.32 -14.99 12.80
N HIS A 186 3.78 -15.96 13.56
CA HIS A 186 4.37 -17.31 13.65
C HIS A 186 4.07 -18.09 12.37
N THR A 187 2.85 -17.97 11.84
CA THR A 187 2.43 -18.62 10.59
C THR A 187 2.65 -17.76 9.35
N LYS A 188 2.94 -16.46 9.53
CA LYS A 188 3.10 -15.45 8.47
C LYS A 188 1.87 -15.39 7.54
N SER A 189 0.69 -15.47 8.12
CA SER A 189 -0.58 -15.46 7.42
C SER A 189 -1.60 -14.57 8.12
N PHE A 190 -2.63 -14.13 7.40
CA PHE A 190 -3.77 -13.46 8.04
C PHE A 190 -4.44 -14.38 9.05
N SER A 191 -4.89 -13.82 10.17
CA SER A 191 -5.47 -14.56 11.28
C SER A 191 -6.94 -14.20 11.49
N LYS A 192 -7.82 -15.17 11.32
CA LYS A 192 -9.26 -15.02 11.67
C LYS A 192 -9.43 -14.77 13.16
N GLU A 193 -8.56 -15.34 13.99
CA GLU A 193 -8.58 -15.15 15.43
C GLU A 193 -8.29 -13.70 15.79
N LEU A 194 -7.27 -13.07 15.18
CA LEU A 194 -7.02 -11.64 15.37
C LEU A 194 -8.19 -10.78 14.92
N LEU A 195 -8.78 -11.07 13.75
CA LEU A 195 -9.94 -10.32 13.29
C LEU A 195 -11.12 -10.44 14.26
N SER A 196 -11.32 -11.62 14.83
CA SER A 196 -12.38 -11.85 15.83
C SER A 196 -12.09 -11.16 17.16
N LEU A 197 -10.84 -11.19 17.64
CA LEU A 197 -10.43 -10.47 18.83
C LEU A 197 -10.74 -8.97 18.76
N PHE A 198 -10.60 -8.39 17.57
CA PHE A 198 -10.82 -6.97 17.33
C PHE A 198 -12.22 -6.64 16.78
N GLY A 199 -13.08 -7.65 16.57
CA GLY A 199 -14.45 -7.49 16.07
C GLY A 199 -14.55 -6.97 14.64
N ILE A 200 -13.62 -7.38 13.78
CA ILE A 200 -13.52 -6.95 12.37
C ILE A 200 -13.54 -8.14 11.39
N GLU A 201 -14.20 -9.23 11.74
CA GLU A 201 -14.27 -10.45 10.91
C GLU A 201 -14.82 -10.19 9.51
N SER A 202 -15.66 -9.18 9.37
CA SER A 202 -16.29 -8.80 8.11
C SER A 202 -15.30 -8.43 7.01
N VAL A 203 -14.05 -8.06 7.35
CA VAL A 203 -13.04 -7.71 6.35
C VAL A 203 -12.25 -8.91 5.82
N TRP A 204 -12.50 -10.13 6.31
CA TRP A 204 -11.74 -11.32 5.91
C TRP A 204 -11.63 -11.49 4.39
N ASP A 205 -12.75 -11.42 3.70
CA ASP A 205 -12.81 -11.59 2.24
C ASP A 205 -12.33 -10.36 1.46
N ALA A 206 -12.03 -9.28 2.15
CA ALA A 206 -11.46 -8.06 1.59
C ALA A 206 -9.93 -7.98 1.75
N LEU A 207 -9.31 -8.94 2.43
CA LEU A 207 -7.85 -9.01 2.55
C LEU A 207 -7.26 -9.60 1.26
N PRO A 208 -6.34 -8.86 0.57
CA PRO A 208 -5.74 -9.38 -0.65
C PRO A 208 -4.82 -10.57 -0.37
N PRO A 209 -4.63 -11.49 -1.33
CA PRO A 209 -3.65 -12.57 -1.18
C PRO A 209 -2.25 -12.05 -0.86
N LEU A 210 -1.56 -12.68 0.09
CA LEU A 210 -0.20 -12.33 0.46
C LEU A 210 0.80 -12.64 -0.67
N CYS A 211 1.82 -11.80 -0.79
CA CYS A 211 2.97 -12.03 -1.66
C CYS A 211 4.27 -11.64 -0.93
N ALA A 212 5.37 -12.26 -1.32
CA ALA A 212 6.68 -11.87 -0.82
C ALA A 212 7.19 -10.59 -1.49
N SER A 213 8.14 -9.89 -0.84
CA SER A 213 8.70 -8.61 -1.31
C SER A 213 9.34 -8.69 -2.70
N LEU A 214 9.86 -9.84 -3.08
CA LEU A 214 10.54 -10.06 -4.35
C LEU A 214 9.68 -10.78 -5.40
N ASP A 215 8.45 -11.15 -5.05
CA ASP A 215 7.53 -11.74 -6.01
C ASP A 215 7.14 -10.73 -7.09
N ILE A 216 6.95 -11.22 -8.30
CA ILE A 216 6.30 -10.43 -9.35
C ILE A 216 4.83 -10.34 -8.99
N ALA A 217 4.43 -9.19 -8.50
CA ALA A 217 3.08 -8.96 -8.01
C ALA A 217 2.06 -8.61 -9.11
N GLY A 218 2.53 -8.40 -10.34
CA GLY A 218 1.69 -8.11 -11.50
C GLY A 218 2.45 -7.42 -12.63
N HIS A 219 1.73 -7.05 -13.67
CA HIS A 219 2.25 -6.37 -14.86
C HIS A 219 1.51 -5.05 -15.09
N ILE A 220 2.21 -4.07 -15.68
CA ILE A 220 1.60 -2.77 -16.01
C ILE A 220 0.44 -2.97 -16.98
N THR A 221 -0.73 -2.46 -16.61
CA THR A 221 -1.93 -2.47 -17.47
C THR A 221 -1.81 -1.45 -18.61
N GLU A 222 -2.64 -1.58 -19.65
CA GLU A 222 -2.72 -0.60 -20.75
C GLU A 222 -3.14 0.79 -20.23
N GLU A 223 -4.09 0.84 -19.28
CA GLU A 223 -4.53 2.08 -18.65
C GLU A 223 -3.40 2.76 -17.89
N ALA A 224 -2.70 2.02 -17.04
CA ALA A 224 -1.55 2.55 -16.29
C ALA A 224 -0.41 2.98 -17.23
N ALA A 225 -0.14 2.23 -18.28
CA ALA A 225 0.86 2.57 -19.30
C ALA A 225 0.53 3.91 -19.98
N ALA A 226 -0.71 4.12 -20.38
CA ALA A 226 -1.16 5.38 -21.00
C ALA A 226 -0.98 6.58 -20.05
N LEU A 227 -1.18 6.37 -18.74
CA LEU A 227 -1.06 7.44 -17.74
C LEU A 227 0.38 7.70 -17.28
N THR A 228 1.24 6.69 -17.28
CA THR A 228 2.60 6.76 -16.72
C THR A 228 3.69 6.90 -17.78
N GLY A 229 3.40 6.58 -19.04
CA GLY A 229 4.39 6.46 -20.08
C GLY A 229 5.24 5.18 -20.00
N LEU A 230 4.95 4.28 -19.08
CA LEU A 230 5.56 2.94 -19.02
C LEU A 230 4.99 2.05 -20.13
N LEU A 231 5.69 0.94 -20.40
CA LEU A 231 5.20 -0.04 -21.37
C LEU A 231 4.22 -1.02 -20.70
N SER A 232 3.06 -1.20 -21.31
CA SER A 232 2.15 -2.27 -20.90
C SER A 232 2.72 -3.64 -21.25
N CYS A 233 2.55 -4.61 -20.35
CA CYS A 233 2.98 -5.98 -20.57
C CYS A 233 1.76 -6.91 -20.53
N PRO A 234 1.19 -7.32 -21.67
CA PRO A 234 0.13 -8.31 -21.67
C PRO A 234 0.64 -9.65 -21.12
N ALA A 235 -0.14 -10.26 -20.25
CA ALA A 235 0.17 -11.45 -19.43
C ALA A 235 0.66 -12.72 -20.20
N ARG A 236 0.84 -12.66 -21.52
CA ARG A 236 1.20 -13.80 -22.38
C ARG A 236 2.57 -13.70 -23.05
N ARG A 237 3.40 -12.70 -22.79
CA ARG A 237 4.76 -12.65 -23.33
C ARG A 237 5.78 -12.77 -22.21
N SER A 238 6.32 -13.96 -22.07
CA SER A 238 7.49 -14.28 -21.26
C SER A 238 8.73 -13.59 -21.84
N SER A 239 8.96 -12.33 -21.52
CA SER A 239 10.28 -11.71 -21.62
C SER A 239 10.25 -10.38 -20.88
N ALA A 240 10.91 -10.34 -19.75
CA ALA A 240 11.62 -9.21 -19.13
C ALA A 240 11.05 -7.77 -19.28
N ALA A 241 9.73 -7.59 -19.32
CA ALA A 241 9.12 -6.29 -19.39
C ALA A 241 8.28 -6.04 -18.16
N CYS A 242 8.72 -5.07 -17.37
CA CYS A 242 8.01 -4.41 -16.30
C CYS A 242 7.31 -5.34 -15.28
N SER A 243 8.09 -6.12 -14.56
CA SER A 243 7.64 -6.80 -13.35
C SER A 243 7.69 -5.83 -12.17
N ILE A 244 6.62 -5.83 -11.36
CA ILE A 244 6.56 -5.02 -10.15
C ILE A 244 6.88 -5.93 -8.96
N SER A 245 7.96 -5.62 -8.26
CA SER A 245 8.29 -6.21 -6.97
C SER A 245 8.37 -5.13 -5.91
N THR A 246 8.15 -5.50 -4.67
CA THR A 246 8.31 -4.61 -3.52
C THR A 246 9.57 -5.04 -2.79
N PRO A 247 10.72 -4.36 -2.97
CA PRO A 247 11.92 -4.73 -2.25
C PRO A 247 11.71 -4.50 -0.75
N ALA A 248 11.96 -5.54 0.05
CA ALA A 248 12.22 -5.36 1.46
C ALA A 248 13.50 -4.56 1.60
N LEU A 249 13.49 -3.51 2.40
CA LEU A 249 14.72 -2.88 2.89
C LEU A 249 15.38 -3.89 3.83
N SER A 250 16.20 -4.80 3.28
CA SER A 250 17.14 -5.56 4.11
C SER A 250 18.19 -4.60 4.62
N ARG A 251 18.20 -4.39 5.93
CA ARG A 251 19.37 -3.88 6.64
C ARG A 251 20.42 -4.98 6.73
#